data_3756f15ad9334a7ab416e427185e2215
#
_entry.id   3756f15ad9334a7ab416e427185e2215
#
_cell.length_a   1.000
_cell.length_b   1.000
_cell.length_c   1.000
_cell.angle_alpha   90.00
_cell.angle_beta   90.00
_cell.angle_gamma   90.00
#
_symmetry.space_group_name_H-M   'P 1'
#
loop_
_entity.id
_entity.type
_entity.pdbx_description
1 polymer ?
#
loop_
_entity_poly.entity_id
_entity_poly.type
_entity_poly.pdbx_seq_one_letter_code
_entity_poly.pdbx_strand_id
1 'polypeptide(L)'
;MSGHSYSLRDLAQKVNGELVGNPDTVIDSISTIQNASPGCISFLANPKYKQFLPNTKASAVILNQGDAVELRGPGIIVDDPYAAYALISSMFIAFKNPYLGMSKNYTIHETSELHESAIIGPNVYIGPNCSVGEGSIIHANCSLVMNVEIGKNSIVHPNTVLGSDGFGYASDGSGYVKIEQLGKLIIGNFVEIGAGCTVDRGAIDHTEIHDGVKLDNQVHIAHNVILGKNSAIAASCAIAGSTVIGKNLQMGGLSGILGHLKICDDVLIGAHTLITKNINNSGDYVGIMPAQEKKDWAKSSVFIKKRNLK
;
A
#
# COMPACT_ATOMS: atom_id res chain seq x y z
N MET A 1 -12.88 -11.32 -19.05
CA MET A 1 -13.49 -9.99 -19.17
C MET A 1 -14.62 -9.94 -18.17
N SER A 2 -14.68 -8.93 -17.32
CA SER A 2 -15.73 -8.76 -16.33
C SER A 2 -17.05 -8.52 -17.07
N GLY A 3 -18.10 -9.30 -16.78
CA GLY A 3 -19.41 -9.16 -17.41
C GLY A 3 -20.22 -7.94 -16.92
N HIS A 4 -19.57 -6.91 -16.43
CA HIS A 4 -20.22 -5.70 -15.93
C HIS A 4 -20.00 -4.55 -16.90
N SER A 5 -21.09 -4.06 -17.48
CA SER A 5 -21.12 -2.82 -18.25
C SER A 5 -21.87 -1.76 -17.44
N TYR A 6 -21.41 -0.53 -17.54
CA TYR A 6 -22.00 0.63 -16.85
C TYR A 6 -22.32 1.73 -17.87
N SER A 7 -23.35 2.53 -17.61
CA SER A 7 -23.54 3.75 -18.36
C SER A 7 -22.53 4.82 -17.94
N LEU A 8 -22.20 5.73 -18.84
CA LEU A 8 -21.35 6.87 -18.51
C LEU A 8 -21.93 7.70 -17.36
N ARG A 9 -23.27 7.75 -17.27
CA ARG A 9 -24.01 8.38 -16.17
C ARG A 9 -23.68 7.75 -14.82
N ASP A 10 -23.70 6.40 -14.72
CA ASP A 10 -23.42 5.70 -13.48
C ASP A 10 -21.96 5.97 -13.00
N LEU A 11 -21.03 6.01 -13.95
CA LEU A 11 -19.63 6.29 -13.66
C LEU A 11 -19.43 7.74 -13.21
N ALA A 12 -20.08 8.69 -13.87
CA ALA A 12 -20.03 10.11 -13.48
C ALA A 12 -20.61 10.33 -12.08
N GLN A 13 -21.75 9.71 -11.77
CA GLN A 13 -22.35 9.77 -10.43
C GLN A 13 -21.43 9.18 -9.35
N LYS A 14 -20.74 8.07 -9.65
CA LYS A 14 -19.83 7.43 -8.71
C LYS A 14 -18.71 8.35 -8.22
N VAL A 15 -18.26 9.27 -9.08
CA VAL A 15 -17.14 10.19 -8.80
C VAL A 15 -17.58 11.65 -8.63
N ASN A 16 -18.89 11.92 -8.60
CA ASN A 16 -19.47 13.26 -8.58
C ASN A 16 -18.89 14.17 -9.67
N GLY A 17 -18.63 13.60 -10.86
CA GLY A 17 -18.05 14.30 -11.98
C GLY A 17 -19.11 14.90 -12.91
N GLU A 18 -18.76 15.99 -13.59
CA GLU A 18 -19.57 16.58 -14.65
C GLU A 18 -19.50 15.71 -15.91
N LEU A 19 -20.66 15.33 -16.45
CA LEU A 19 -20.75 14.47 -17.62
C LEU A 19 -20.80 15.32 -18.91
N VAL A 20 -19.95 14.99 -19.85
CA VAL A 20 -19.92 15.53 -21.20
C VAL A 20 -20.27 14.45 -22.22
N GLY A 21 -21.20 14.72 -23.10
CA GLY A 21 -21.64 13.80 -24.16
C GLY A 21 -22.85 12.95 -23.82
N ASN A 22 -23.01 11.80 -24.48
CA ASN A 22 -24.19 10.94 -24.28
C ASN A 22 -24.10 10.17 -22.94
N PRO A 23 -25.03 10.40 -21.99
CA PRO A 23 -25.03 9.73 -20.68
C PRO A 23 -25.24 8.21 -20.77
N ASP A 24 -25.86 7.74 -21.83
CA ASP A 24 -26.17 6.32 -22.03
C ASP A 24 -25.05 5.57 -22.77
N THR A 25 -23.90 6.21 -23.01
CA THR A 25 -22.69 5.54 -23.56
C THR A 25 -22.33 4.37 -22.66
N VAL A 26 -22.27 3.17 -23.24
CA VAL A 26 -21.97 1.93 -22.53
C VAL A 26 -20.45 1.78 -22.41
N ILE A 27 -19.98 1.53 -21.18
CA ILE A 27 -18.59 1.28 -20.85
C ILE A 27 -18.49 -0.14 -20.26
N ASP A 28 -17.66 -0.99 -20.84
CA ASP A 28 -17.45 -2.37 -20.43
C ASP A 28 -16.05 -2.65 -19.87
N SER A 29 -15.13 -1.70 -20.03
CA SER A 29 -13.74 -1.88 -19.63
C SER A 29 -13.00 -0.56 -19.40
N ILE A 30 -11.82 -0.65 -18.78
CA ILE A 30 -10.91 0.48 -18.57
C ILE A 30 -9.62 0.21 -19.35
N SER A 31 -9.09 1.23 -20.00
CA SER A 31 -7.82 1.14 -20.73
C SER A 31 -7.00 2.41 -20.62
N THR A 32 -5.70 2.31 -20.93
CA THR A 32 -4.85 3.50 -21.06
C THR A 32 -5.27 4.30 -22.27
N ILE A 33 -5.04 5.62 -22.26
CA ILE A 33 -5.49 6.53 -23.32
C ILE A 33 -4.92 6.16 -24.71
N GLN A 34 -3.73 5.55 -24.74
CA GLN A 34 -3.04 5.11 -25.96
C GLN A 34 -3.63 3.83 -26.56
N ASN A 35 -4.07 2.89 -25.68
CA ASN A 35 -4.49 1.54 -26.08
C ASN A 35 -6.01 1.36 -26.02
N ALA A 36 -6.75 2.43 -25.77
CA ALA A 36 -8.19 2.37 -25.65
C ALA A 36 -8.86 1.99 -26.98
N SER A 37 -9.94 1.25 -26.88
CA SER A 37 -10.84 0.85 -27.97
C SER A 37 -12.28 1.27 -27.65
N PRO A 38 -13.20 1.22 -28.60
CA PRO A 38 -14.62 1.41 -28.32
C PRO A 38 -15.11 0.48 -27.20
N GLY A 39 -15.94 1.01 -26.27
CA GLY A 39 -16.37 0.35 -25.06
C GLY A 39 -15.50 0.65 -23.84
N CYS A 40 -14.28 1.18 -24.03
CA CYS A 40 -13.42 1.52 -22.90
C CYS A 40 -13.65 2.94 -22.36
N ILE A 41 -13.51 3.12 -21.05
CA ILE A 41 -13.20 4.42 -20.44
C ILE A 41 -11.70 4.53 -20.17
N SER A 42 -11.12 5.71 -20.41
CA SER A 42 -9.74 6.02 -20.09
C SER A 42 -9.66 7.20 -19.12
N PHE A 43 -8.44 7.58 -18.73
CA PHE A 43 -8.21 8.74 -17.87
C PHE A 43 -6.96 9.52 -18.29
N LEU A 44 -6.96 10.82 -18.03
CA LEU A 44 -5.83 11.71 -18.25
C LEU A 44 -5.49 12.43 -16.94
N ALA A 45 -4.51 11.89 -16.19
CA ALA A 45 -4.00 12.49 -14.96
C ALA A 45 -2.58 13.06 -15.11
N ASN A 46 -1.80 12.52 -16.06
CA ASN A 46 -0.42 12.95 -16.28
C ASN A 46 -0.31 13.71 -17.59
N PRO A 47 0.16 14.98 -17.58
CA PRO A 47 0.27 15.81 -18.77
C PRO A 47 1.09 15.20 -19.93
N LYS A 48 2.03 14.29 -19.63
CA LYS A 48 2.82 13.59 -20.66
C LYS A 48 1.97 12.80 -21.65
N TYR A 49 0.77 12.37 -21.24
CA TYR A 49 -0.15 11.59 -22.07
C TYR A 49 -1.17 12.47 -22.80
N LYS A 50 -1.20 13.76 -22.56
CA LYS A 50 -2.14 14.70 -23.19
C LYS A 50 -2.10 14.66 -24.72
N GLN A 51 -0.95 14.47 -25.31
CA GLN A 51 -0.76 14.34 -26.76
C GLN A 51 -1.57 13.21 -27.40
N PHE A 52 -2.02 12.22 -26.63
CA PHE A 52 -2.84 11.11 -27.13
C PHE A 52 -4.34 11.38 -27.06
N LEU A 53 -4.77 12.41 -26.33
CA LEU A 53 -6.19 12.73 -26.12
C LEU A 53 -6.95 12.96 -27.46
N PRO A 54 -6.43 13.72 -28.45
CA PRO A 54 -7.15 13.97 -29.70
C PRO A 54 -7.40 12.73 -30.56
N ASN A 55 -6.60 11.68 -30.38
CA ASN A 55 -6.60 10.48 -31.23
C ASN A 55 -7.02 9.21 -30.47
N THR A 56 -7.42 9.33 -29.20
CA THR A 56 -7.88 8.17 -28.44
C THR A 56 -9.14 7.57 -29.03
N LYS A 57 -9.26 6.25 -28.98
CA LYS A 57 -10.45 5.48 -29.38
C LYS A 57 -11.34 5.14 -28.17
N ALA A 58 -11.04 5.70 -26.99
CA ALA A 58 -11.87 5.51 -25.81
C ALA A 58 -13.29 6.03 -26.06
N SER A 59 -14.29 5.30 -25.56
CA SER A 59 -15.69 5.76 -25.60
C SER A 59 -15.94 6.94 -24.65
N ALA A 60 -15.11 7.09 -23.60
CA ALA A 60 -15.10 8.24 -22.71
C ALA A 60 -13.73 8.43 -22.05
N VAL A 61 -13.44 9.65 -21.58
CA VAL A 61 -12.20 9.97 -20.86
C VAL A 61 -12.51 10.70 -19.55
N ILE A 62 -11.87 10.29 -18.46
CA ILE A 62 -11.87 11.02 -17.19
C ILE A 62 -10.73 12.02 -17.23
N LEU A 63 -11.00 13.31 -17.02
CA LEU A 63 -10.01 14.37 -17.11
C LEU A 63 -10.40 15.58 -16.28
N ASN A 64 -9.47 16.51 -16.10
CA ASN A 64 -9.77 17.78 -15.43
C ASN A 64 -10.35 18.83 -16.39
N GLN A 65 -10.89 19.92 -15.85
CA GLN A 65 -11.49 21.01 -16.62
C GLN A 65 -10.52 21.65 -17.62
N GLY A 66 -9.22 21.76 -17.27
CA GLY A 66 -8.23 22.39 -18.14
C GLY A 66 -7.93 21.56 -19.40
N ASP A 67 -8.04 20.24 -19.31
CA ASP A 67 -7.83 19.33 -20.43
C ASP A 67 -9.10 19.08 -21.23
N ALA A 68 -10.27 19.37 -20.70
CA ALA A 68 -11.58 19.18 -21.35
C ALA A 68 -11.74 19.95 -22.66
N VAL A 69 -11.04 21.06 -22.82
CA VAL A 69 -11.04 21.88 -24.07
C VAL A 69 -10.57 21.09 -25.28
N GLU A 70 -9.68 20.11 -25.08
CA GLU A 70 -9.14 19.27 -26.16
C GLU A 70 -9.89 17.95 -26.35
N LEU A 71 -10.90 17.69 -25.50
CA LEU A 71 -11.72 16.47 -25.58
C LEU A 71 -12.61 16.50 -26.84
N ARG A 72 -12.55 15.47 -27.67
CA ARG A 72 -13.37 15.35 -28.89
C ARG A 72 -14.54 14.39 -28.76
N GLY A 73 -14.73 13.74 -27.61
CA GLY A 73 -15.75 12.74 -27.37
C GLY A 73 -16.37 12.87 -25.99
N PRO A 74 -17.12 11.86 -25.55
CA PRO A 74 -17.69 11.84 -24.20
C PRO A 74 -16.62 11.81 -23.11
N GLY A 75 -16.96 12.36 -21.93
CA GLY A 75 -16.03 12.37 -20.80
C GLY A 75 -16.70 12.64 -19.47
N ILE A 76 -15.91 12.51 -18.42
CA ILE A 76 -16.24 12.85 -17.05
C ILE A 76 -15.21 13.87 -16.56
N ILE A 77 -15.67 15.07 -16.25
CA ILE A 77 -14.80 16.16 -15.76
C ILE A 77 -14.80 16.10 -14.24
N VAL A 78 -13.60 16.06 -13.65
CA VAL A 78 -13.36 15.99 -12.20
C VAL A 78 -12.15 16.82 -11.82
N ASP A 79 -12.01 17.16 -10.55
CA ASP A 79 -10.84 17.88 -10.04
C ASP A 79 -9.58 17.00 -10.04
N ASP A 80 -9.73 15.73 -9.62
CA ASP A 80 -8.65 14.75 -9.61
C ASP A 80 -8.99 13.50 -10.46
N PRO A 81 -8.54 13.47 -11.73
CA PRO A 81 -8.77 12.32 -12.61
C PRO A 81 -8.17 11.02 -12.13
N TYR A 82 -7.07 11.06 -11.34
CA TYR A 82 -6.44 9.85 -10.84
C TYR A 82 -7.24 9.21 -9.70
N ALA A 83 -7.71 10.02 -8.77
CA ALA A 83 -8.61 9.57 -7.70
C ALA A 83 -9.95 9.04 -8.28
N ALA A 84 -10.52 9.73 -9.27
CA ALA A 84 -11.72 9.28 -9.96
C ALA A 84 -11.51 7.94 -10.67
N TYR A 85 -10.37 7.76 -11.37
CA TYR A 85 -9.99 6.47 -11.96
C TYR A 85 -9.94 5.36 -10.92
N ALA A 86 -9.32 5.60 -9.77
CA ALA A 86 -9.24 4.60 -8.69
C ALA A 86 -10.64 4.18 -8.21
N LEU A 87 -11.56 5.12 -8.02
CA LEU A 87 -12.94 4.83 -7.62
C LEU A 87 -13.71 4.05 -8.71
N ILE A 88 -13.58 4.44 -9.97
CA ILE A 88 -14.24 3.78 -11.08
C ILE A 88 -13.66 2.37 -11.28
N SER A 89 -12.35 2.18 -11.15
CA SER A 89 -11.71 0.88 -11.33
C SER A 89 -12.28 -0.19 -10.40
N SER A 90 -12.69 0.19 -9.19
CA SER A 90 -13.31 -0.72 -8.23
C SER A 90 -14.65 -1.33 -8.70
N MET A 91 -15.34 -0.65 -9.64
CA MET A 91 -16.60 -1.15 -10.20
C MET A 91 -16.37 -2.30 -11.21
N PHE A 92 -15.20 -2.35 -11.83
CA PHE A 92 -14.85 -3.36 -12.85
C PHE A 92 -14.18 -4.60 -12.29
N ILE A 93 -14.10 -4.75 -10.95
CA ILE A 93 -13.56 -5.96 -10.33
C ILE A 93 -14.49 -7.15 -10.63
N ALA A 94 -13.98 -8.14 -11.38
CA ALA A 94 -14.75 -9.31 -11.79
C ALA A 94 -15.13 -10.22 -10.61
N PHE A 95 -14.25 -10.35 -9.63
CA PHE A 95 -14.43 -11.23 -8.47
C PHE A 95 -14.13 -10.47 -7.18
N LYS A 96 -15.19 -10.11 -6.45
CA LYS A 96 -15.02 -9.53 -5.09
C LYS A 96 -14.45 -10.55 -4.10
N ASN A 97 -14.79 -11.82 -4.28
CA ASN A 97 -14.21 -12.94 -3.55
C ASN A 97 -13.52 -13.88 -4.55
N PRO A 98 -12.19 -13.81 -4.69
CA PRO A 98 -11.45 -14.65 -5.64
C PRO A 98 -11.44 -16.14 -5.25
N TYR A 99 -11.88 -16.49 -4.04
CA TYR A 99 -11.89 -17.87 -3.51
C TYR A 99 -13.27 -18.51 -3.53
N LEU A 100 -14.28 -17.82 -4.07
CA LEU A 100 -15.64 -18.35 -4.18
C LEU A 100 -15.63 -19.63 -5.03
N GLY A 101 -16.20 -20.72 -4.48
CA GLY A 101 -16.23 -22.03 -5.12
C GLY A 101 -14.98 -22.90 -4.90
N MET A 102 -13.96 -22.39 -4.20
CA MET A 102 -12.81 -23.19 -3.81
C MET A 102 -13.07 -23.94 -2.49
N SER A 103 -12.37 -25.06 -2.29
CA SER A 103 -12.36 -25.78 -1.02
C SER A 103 -11.77 -24.91 0.08
N LYS A 104 -12.41 -24.92 1.25
CA LYS A 104 -11.88 -24.26 2.44
C LYS A 104 -10.70 -25.06 3.00
N ASN A 105 -9.50 -24.69 2.62
CA ASN A 105 -8.25 -25.30 3.07
C ASN A 105 -7.43 -24.30 3.86
N TYR A 106 -7.88 -23.99 5.07
CA TYR A 106 -7.19 -23.09 6.01
C TYR A 106 -7.31 -23.66 7.43
N THR A 107 -6.42 -23.23 8.33
CA THR A 107 -6.40 -23.65 9.73
C THR A 107 -6.65 -22.44 10.62
N ILE A 108 -7.62 -22.54 11.53
CA ILE A 108 -7.97 -21.49 12.49
C ILE A 108 -7.93 -22.09 13.88
N HIS A 109 -7.22 -21.44 14.81
CA HIS A 109 -7.19 -21.83 16.21
C HIS A 109 -8.53 -21.49 16.89
N GLU A 110 -8.97 -22.33 17.82
CA GLU A 110 -10.28 -22.22 18.48
C GLU A 110 -10.50 -20.94 19.27
N THR A 111 -9.41 -20.28 19.72
CA THR A 111 -9.46 -18.99 20.45
C THR A 111 -9.54 -17.77 19.53
N SER A 112 -9.60 -17.97 18.21
CA SER A 112 -9.56 -16.87 17.25
C SER A 112 -10.94 -16.57 16.69
N GLU A 113 -11.21 -15.27 16.49
CA GLU A 113 -12.52 -14.75 16.10
C GLU A 113 -12.47 -14.10 14.72
N LEU A 114 -13.29 -14.58 13.80
CA LEU A 114 -13.39 -14.04 12.46
C LEU A 114 -14.80 -13.53 12.21
N HIS A 115 -14.90 -12.31 11.70
CA HIS A 115 -16.20 -11.80 11.26
C HIS A 115 -16.74 -12.65 10.11
N GLU A 116 -18.04 -12.88 10.04
CA GLU A 116 -18.68 -13.75 9.04
C GLU A 116 -18.46 -13.31 7.59
N SER A 117 -18.27 -12.01 7.37
CA SER A 117 -17.98 -11.44 6.07
C SER A 117 -16.49 -11.41 5.71
N ALA A 118 -15.60 -11.87 6.61
CA ALA A 118 -14.19 -11.97 6.30
C ALA A 118 -13.92 -13.04 5.24
N ILE A 119 -13.05 -12.74 4.30
CA ILE A 119 -12.67 -13.66 3.22
C ILE A 119 -11.29 -14.25 3.54
N ILE A 120 -11.22 -15.56 3.69
CA ILE A 120 -10.00 -16.30 4.01
C ILE A 120 -9.62 -17.17 2.82
N GLY A 121 -8.43 -16.93 2.30
CA GLY A 121 -7.85 -17.69 1.18
C GLY A 121 -7.35 -19.08 1.57
N PRO A 122 -6.98 -19.91 0.59
CA PRO A 122 -6.43 -21.23 0.85
C PRO A 122 -5.07 -21.17 1.55
N ASN A 123 -4.77 -22.21 2.32
CA ASN A 123 -3.51 -22.40 3.07
C ASN A 123 -3.20 -21.26 4.07
N VAL A 124 -4.20 -20.50 4.50
CA VAL A 124 -4.05 -19.50 5.56
C VAL A 124 -3.97 -20.22 6.91
N TYR A 125 -3.01 -19.82 7.73
CA TYR A 125 -2.91 -20.21 9.13
C TYR A 125 -3.28 -19.02 10.03
N ILE A 126 -4.24 -19.24 10.92
CA ILE A 126 -4.65 -18.26 11.96
C ILE A 126 -4.44 -18.93 13.31
N GLY A 127 -3.39 -18.52 14.00
CA GLY A 127 -2.98 -19.03 15.29
C GLY A 127 -3.76 -18.42 16.46
N PRO A 128 -3.34 -18.67 17.71
CA PRO A 128 -4.10 -18.29 18.90
C PRO A 128 -4.36 -16.80 19.05
N ASN A 129 -5.53 -16.45 19.60
CA ASN A 129 -5.93 -15.09 19.98
C ASN A 129 -5.83 -14.07 18.81
N CYS A 130 -6.16 -14.50 17.61
CA CYS A 130 -6.22 -13.60 16.45
C CYS A 130 -7.66 -13.18 16.20
N SER A 131 -7.85 -11.96 15.67
CA SER A 131 -9.15 -11.49 15.21
C SER A 131 -9.08 -10.87 13.83
N VAL A 132 -10.11 -11.10 13.00
CA VAL A 132 -10.23 -10.53 11.65
C VAL A 132 -11.58 -9.84 11.51
N GLY A 133 -11.56 -8.53 11.29
CA GLY A 133 -12.74 -7.68 11.23
C GLY A 133 -13.54 -7.79 9.94
N GLU A 134 -14.69 -7.12 9.94
CA GLU A 134 -15.70 -7.09 8.88
C GLU A 134 -15.11 -6.71 7.53
N GLY A 135 -15.46 -7.48 6.48
CA GLY A 135 -15.08 -7.20 5.09
C GLY A 135 -13.59 -7.34 4.78
N SER A 136 -12.77 -7.78 5.75
CA SER A 136 -11.34 -7.95 5.54
C SER A 136 -11.02 -9.22 4.74
N ILE A 137 -9.94 -9.17 3.97
CA ILE A 137 -9.51 -10.24 3.09
C ILE A 137 -8.10 -10.68 3.47
N ILE A 138 -7.95 -11.95 3.83
CA ILE A 138 -6.65 -12.60 4.05
C ILE A 138 -6.39 -13.52 2.87
N HIS A 139 -5.46 -13.14 2.01
CA HIS A 139 -5.15 -13.91 0.82
C HIS A 139 -4.38 -15.20 1.13
N ALA A 140 -4.22 -16.02 0.10
CA ALA A 140 -3.62 -17.36 0.20
C ALA A 140 -2.23 -17.35 0.84
N ASN A 141 -1.92 -18.43 1.58
CA ASN A 141 -0.61 -18.69 2.21
C ASN A 141 -0.19 -17.63 3.24
N CYS A 142 -1.07 -16.82 3.77
CA CYS A 142 -0.77 -15.92 4.87
C CYS A 142 -0.72 -16.67 6.20
N SER A 143 0.10 -16.16 7.13
CA SER A 143 0.18 -16.65 8.51
C SER A 143 -0.06 -15.53 9.50
N LEU A 144 -1.13 -15.62 10.29
CA LEU A 144 -1.35 -14.83 11.50
C LEU A 144 -0.87 -15.70 12.67
N VAL A 145 0.33 -15.41 13.19
CA VAL A 145 1.03 -16.35 14.09
C VAL A 145 0.33 -16.46 15.43
N MET A 146 0.19 -15.36 16.16
CA MET A 146 -0.62 -15.23 17.39
C MET A 146 -0.79 -13.78 17.81
N ASN A 147 -1.83 -13.50 18.59
CA ASN A 147 -2.11 -12.18 19.17
C ASN A 147 -2.17 -11.07 18.08
N VAL A 148 -2.80 -11.36 16.95
CA VAL A 148 -2.95 -10.42 15.82
C VAL A 148 -4.40 -9.95 15.74
N GLU A 149 -4.60 -8.64 15.78
CA GLU A 149 -5.90 -8.02 15.62
C GLU A 149 -5.92 -7.25 14.29
N ILE A 150 -6.86 -7.59 13.40
CA ILE A 150 -7.04 -6.92 12.10
C ILE A 150 -8.40 -6.24 12.08
N GLY A 151 -8.42 -4.95 11.83
CA GLY A 151 -9.63 -4.13 11.72
C GLY A 151 -10.48 -4.46 10.49
N LYS A 152 -11.42 -3.58 10.16
CA LYS A 152 -12.39 -3.74 9.08
C LYS A 152 -11.83 -3.37 7.71
N ASN A 153 -12.35 -4.02 6.66
CA ASN A 153 -12.05 -3.70 5.25
C ASN A 153 -10.54 -3.63 4.96
N SER A 154 -9.74 -4.45 5.64
CA SER A 154 -8.30 -4.54 5.45
C SER A 154 -7.95 -5.72 4.55
N ILE A 155 -6.87 -5.61 3.79
CA ILE A 155 -6.45 -6.61 2.82
C ILE A 155 -5.02 -7.03 3.15
N VAL A 156 -4.79 -8.33 3.28
CA VAL A 156 -3.46 -8.93 3.46
C VAL A 156 -3.15 -9.80 2.26
N HIS A 157 -2.17 -9.39 1.46
CA HIS A 157 -1.79 -10.06 0.22
C HIS A 157 -0.99 -11.36 0.46
N PRO A 158 -0.87 -12.24 -0.54
CA PRO A 158 -0.32 -13.60 -0.36
C PRO A 158 1.06 -13.65 0.26
N ASN A 159 1.34 -14.75 0.99
CA ASN A 159 2.62 -15.06 1.61
C ASN A 159 3.09 -14.07 2.70
N THR A 160 2.20 -13.27 3.26
CA THR A 160 2.50 -12.32 4.32
C THR A 160 2.43 -13.00 5.68
N VAL A 161 3.37 -12.65 6.57
CA VAL A 161 3.46 -13.18 7.93
C VAL A 161 3.23 -12.04 8.94
N LEU A 162 2.24 -12.20 9.79
CA LEU A 162 1.81 -11.23 10.79
C LEU A 162 1.94 -11.82 12.19
N GLY A 163 2.50 -11.06 13.13
CA GLY A 163 2.59 -11.43 14.53
C GLY A 163 3.68 -12.46 14.84
N SER A 164 4.74 -12.55 14.02
CA SER A 164 5.97 -13.26 14.39
C SER A 164 6.66 -12.63 15.60
N ASP A 165 7.55 -13.39 16.24
CA ASP A 165 8.46 -12.84 17.22
C ASP A 165 9.41 -11.83 16.57
N GLY A 166 9.55 -10.67 17.21
CA GLY A 166 10.57 -9.71 16.85
C GLY A 166 11.98 -10.18 17.24
N PHE A 167 12.98 -9.52 16.70
CA PHE A 167 14.39 -9.81 16.97
C PHE A 167 14.82 -9.19 18.32
N GLY A 168 14.53 -9.92 19.40
CA GLY A 168 14.86 -9.52 20.77
C GLY A 168 15.76 -10.54 21.45
N TYR A 169 17.02 -10.16 21.75
CA TYR A 169 17.99 -11.01 22.44
C TYR A 169 18.83 -10.21 23.42
N ALA A 170 19.10 -10.79 24.59
CA ALA A 170 20.05 -10.26 25.58
C ALA A 170 21.32 -11.10 25.55
N SER A 171 22.49 -10.47 25.68
CA SER A 171 23.74 -11.21 25.90
C SER A 171 23.92 -11.51 27.38
N ASP A 172 24.17 -12.75 27.71
CA ASP A 172 24.52 -13.21 29.08
C ASP A 172 26.03 -13.42 29.30
N GLY A 173 26.84 -13.04 28.30
CA GLY A 173 28.28 -13.21 28.30
C GLY A 173 28.77 -14.58 27.75
N SER A 174 27.86 -15.55 27.61
CA SER A 174 28.14 -16.87 26.99
C SER A 174 27.46 -17.02 25.63
N GLY A 175 26.44 -16.17 25.36
CA GLY A 175 25.65 -16.22 24.12
C GLY A 175 24.48 -15.25 24.13
N TYR A 176 23.42 -15.62 23.42
CA TYR A 176 22.21 -14.85 23.31
C TYR A 176 21.02 -15.58 23.95
N VAL A 177 20.37 -14.93 24.89
CA VAL A 177 19.11 -15.38 25.50
C VAL A 177 17.96 -14.66 24.81
N LYS A 178 16.96 -15.41 24.35
CA LYS A 178 15.78 -14.87 23.69
C LYS A 178 14.94 -14.02 24.67
N ILE A 179 14.51 -12.85 24.23
CA ILE A 179 13.49 -12.05 24.90
C ILE A 179 12.14 -12.44 24.31
N GLU A 180 11.26 -13.01 25.13
CA GLU A 180 9.93 -13.44 24.69
C GLU A 180 9.09 -12.25 24.25
N GLN A 181 8.32 -12.43 23.18
CA GLN A 181 7.48 -11.39 22.60
C GLN A 181 6.04 -11.59 23.09
N LEU A 182 5.65 -10.82 24.10
CA LEU A 182 4.39 -10.97 24.86
C LEU A 182 3.28 -10.02 24.40
N GLY A 183 3.66 -9.00 23.61
CA GLY A 183 2.74 -8.01 23.09
C GLY A 183 1.91 -8.53 21.91
N LYS A 184 1.11 -7.65 21.34
CA LYS A 184 0.24 -7.93 20.20
C LYS A 184 0.76 -7.24 18.93
N LEU A 185 0.16 -7.61 17.80
CA LEU A 185 0.13 -6.81 16.58
C LEU A 185 -1.29 -6.31 16.37
N ILE A 186 -1.47 -5.00 16.31
CA ILE A 186 -2.77 -4.34 16.12
C ILE A 186 -2.76 -3.63 14.76
N ILE A 187 -3.65 -4.04 13.87
CA ILE A 187 -3.82 -3.49 12.53
C ILE A 187 -5.19 -2.83 12.45
N GLY A 188 -5.21 -1.56 12.08
CA GLY A 188 -6.41 -0.75 11.96
C GLY A 188 -7.33 -1.12 10.79
N ASN A 189 -8.25 -0.21 10.48
CA ASN A 189 -9.21 -0.37 9.40
C ASN A 189 -8.65 0.12 8.06
N PHE A 190 -9.12 -0.44 6.95
CA PHE A 190 -8.74 -0.02 5.59
C PHE A 190 -7.22 -0.11 5.34
N VAL A 191 -6.52 -0.96 6.06
CA VAL A 191 -5.09 -1.22 5.88
C VAL A 191 -4.90 -2.20 4.71
N GLU A 192 -3.89 -1.97 3.89
CA GLU A 192 -3.51 -2.91 2.85
C GLU A 192 -2.03 -3.28 3.02
N ILE A 193 -1.76 -4.58 3.10
CA ILE A 193 -0.42 -5.13 3.32
C ILE A 193 -0.06 -5.99 2.12
N GLY A 194 0.97 -5.58 1.39
CA GLY A 194 1.47 -6.23 0.19
C GLY A 194 1.98 -7.65 0.41
N ALA A 195 2.27 -8.32 -0.69
CA ALA A 195 2.70 -9.72 -0.67
C ALA A 195 4.09 -9.88 -0.04
N GLY A 196 4.25 -10.96 0.74
CA GLY A 196 5.54 -11.29 1.34
C GLY A 196 6.03 -10.30 2.40
N CYS A 197 5.15 -9.48 2.97
CA CYS A 197 5.47 -8.62 4.09
C CYS A 197 5.66 -9.43 5.38
N THR A 198 6.45 -8.87 6.30
CA THR A 198 6.60 -9.40 7.66
C THR A 198 6.37 -8.28 8.67
N VAL A 199 5.45 -8.50 9.62
CA VAL A 199 5.15 -7.54 10.67
C VAL A 199 5.22 -8.27 12.02
N ASP A 200 6.19 -7.90 12.84
CA ASP A 200 6.42 -8.54 14.14
C ASP A 200 5.44 -8.02 15.19
N ARG A 201 5.08 -8.87 16.15
CA ARG A 201 4.34 -8.42 17.32
C ARG A 201 5.26 -7.73 18.32
N GLY A 202 4.70 -6.98 19.24
CA GLY A 202 5.50 -6.27 20.22
C GLY A 202 6.12 -7.17 21.29
N ALA A 203 7.19 -6.71 21.89
CA ALA A 203 7.86 -7.42 22.97
C ALA A 203 7.04 -7.42 24.27
N ILE A 204 6.68 -6.23 24.79
CA ILE A 204 5.82 -6.02 25.96
C ILE A 204 4.62 -5.20 25.52
N ASP A 205 4.88 -3.98 25.03
CA ASP A 205 3.87 -3.15 24.38
C ASP A 205 3.57 -3.68 22.98
N HIS A 206 2.66 -3.06 22.25
CA HIS A 206 2.17 -3.56 20.98
C HIS A 206 2.96 -3.00 19.79
N THR A 207 2.93 -3.70 18.66
CA THR A 207 3.19 -3.15 17.33
C THR A 207 1.86 -2.68 16.77
N GLU A 208 1.80 -1.46 16.25
CA GLU A 208 0.54 -0.85 15.80
C GLU A 208 0.66 -0.32 14.37
N ILE A 209 -0.25 -0.74 13.50
CA ILE A 209 -0.43 -0.22 12.15
C ILE A 209 -1.79 0.47 12.11
N HIS A 210 -1.80 1.79 12.02
CA HIS A 210 -3.05 2.55 12.13
C HIS A 210 -3.87 2.54 10.82
N ASP A 211 -5.11 3.10 10.88
CA ASP A 211 -6.07 3.08 9.78
C ASP A 211 -5.50 3.66 8.46
N GLY A 212 -5.89 3.06 7.36
CA GLY A 212 -5.60 3.57 6.02
C GLY A 212 -4.16 3.35 5.53
N VAL A 213 -3.28 2.74 6.33
CA VAL A 213 -1.89 2.45 5.94
C VAL A 213 -1.86 1.52 4.73
N LYS A 214 -0.90 1.79 3.82
CA LYS A 214 -0.61 0.98 2.64
C LYS A 214 0.86 0.55 2.67
N LEU A 215 1.09 -0.74 2.75
CA LEU A 215 2.41 -1.36 2.64
C LEU A 215 2.49 -2.09 1.30
N ASP A 216 3.47 -1.77 0.49
CA ASP A 216 3.77 -2.50 -0.73
C ASP A 216 4.48 -3.82 -0.41
N ASN A 217 4.83 -4.59 -1.40
CA ASN A 217 5.38 -5.94 -1.25
C ASN A 217 6.73 -5.95 -0.50
N GLN A 218 6.95 -7.01 0.30
CA GLN A 218 8.22 -7.26 0.99
C GLN A 218 8.63 -6.16 1.99
N VAL A 219 7.70 -5.42 2.55
CA VAL A 219 7.97 -4.48 3.64
C VAL A 219 8.15 -5.26 4.95
N HIS A 220 9.17 -4.88 5.73
CA HIS A 220 9.38 -5.38 7.09
C HIS A 220 9.09 -4.30 8.13
N ILE A 221 8.22 -4.62 9.09
CA ILE A 221 7.92 -3.79 10.27
C ILE A 221 8.31 -4.59 11.51
N ALA A 222 9.34 -4.12 12.21
CA ALA A 222 9.83 -4.79 13.41
C ALA A 222 8.93 -4.53 14.65
N HIS A 223 9.24 -5.24 15.74
CA HIS A 223 8.49 -5.17 17.00
C HIS A 223 8.38 -3.76 17.58
N ASN A 224 7.25 -3.46 18.22
CA ASN A 224 6.98 -2.18 18.90
C ASN A 224 7.02 -0.94 18.00
N VAL A 225 6.92 -1.10 16.70
CA VAL A 225 6.74 0.03 15.77
C VAL A 225 5.30 0.52 15.87
N ILE A 226 5.13 1.84 15.92
CA ILE A 226 3.84 2.50 15.78
C ILE A 226 3.86 3.26 14.45
N LEU A 227 3.01 2.85 13.50
CA LEU A 227 2.89 3.47 12.18
C LEU A 227 1.58 4.23 12.05
N GLY A 228 1.68 5.55 11.96
CA GLY A 228 0.55 6.47 11.93
C GLY A 228 -0.33 6.35 10.68
N LYS A 229 -1.56 6.84 10.82
CA LYS A 229 -2.63 6.75 9.80
C LYS A 229 -2.21 7.24 8.42
N ASN A 230 -2.80 6.63 7.38
CA ASN A 230 -2.65 7.02 5.97
C ASN A 230 -1.20 7.03 5.46
N SER A 231 -0.30 6.33 6.12
CA SER A 231 1.07 6.18 5.62
C SER A 231 1.14 5.22 4.45
N ALA A 232 2.00 5.50 3.48
CA ALA A 232 2.24 4.68 2.29
C ALA A 232 3.72 4.33 2.16
N ILE A 233 4.05 3.05 2.19
CA ILE A 233 5.43 2.54 2.19
C ILE A 233 5.62 1.66 0.97
N ALA A 234 6.54 2.04 0.09
CA ALA A 234 6.85 1.29 -1.12
C ALA A 234 7.67 0.03 -0.82
N ALA A 235 7.84 -0.81 -1.84
CA ALA A 235 8.38 -2.15 -1.71
C ALA A 235 9.77 -2.23 -1.08
N SER A 236 10.00 -3.33 -0.36
CA SER A 236 11.30 -3.70 0.22
C SER A 236 11.87 -2.69 1.21
N CYS A 237 11.02 -1.90 1.85
CA CYS A 237 11.40 -1.02 2.96
C CYS A 237 11.46 -1.78 4.28
N ALA A 238 12.26 -1.26 5.23
CA ALA A 238 12.35 -1.82 6.57
C ALA A 238 12.28 -0.72 7.64
N ILE A 239 11.48 -0.95 8.68
CA ILE A 239 11.40 -0.10 9.87
C ILE A 239 11.82 -0.91 11.07
N ALA A 240 12.91 -0.47 11.71
CA ALA A 240 13.47 -1.15 12.86
C ALA A 240 12.68 -0.87 14.15
N GLY A 241 12.85 -1.74 15.13
CA GLY A 241 12.02 -1.82 16.33
C GLY A 241 11.92 -0.54 17.15
N SER A 242 10.81 -0.38 17.84
CA SER A 242 10.48 0.74 18.74
C SER A 242 10.48 2.13 18.10
N THR A 243 10.32 2.20 16.78
CA THR A 243 10.21 3.46 16.04
C THR A 243 8.75 3.93 16.03
N VAL A 244 8.54 5.21 16.32
CA VAL A 244 7.22 5.86 16.33
C VAL A 244 7.11 6.80 15.15
N ILE A 245 6.15 6.56 14.28
CA ILE A 245 5.95 7.31 13.05
C ILE A 245 4.58 7.98 13.08
N GLY A 246 4.56 9.27 12.78
CA GLY A 246 3.34 10.07 12.64
C GLY A 246 2.50 9.65 11.42
N LYS A 247 1.43 10.39 11.17
CA LYS A 247 0.52 10.15 10.05
C LYS A 247 1.10 10.65 8.71
N ASN A 248 0.56 10.12 7.62
CA ASN A 248 0.84 10.54 6.24
C ASN A 248 2.32 10.40 5.83
N LEU A 249 3.07 9.44 6.42
CA LEU A 249 4.40 9.12 5.91
C LEU A 249 4.29 8.58 4.47
N GLN A 250 5.10 9.09 3.57
CA GLN A 250 5.35 8.50 2.26
C GLN A 250 6.80 8.03 2.19
N MET A 251 7.04 6.75 1.92
CA MET A 251 8.37 6.17 1.94
C MET A 251 8.67 5.45 0.64
N GLY A 252 9.65 5.94 -0.10
CA GLY A 252 10.12 5.37 -1.35
C GLY A 252 10.82 4.03 -1.16
N GLY A 253 10.76 3.16 -2.16
CA GLY A 253 11.22 1.77 -2.09
C GLY A 253 12.68 1.61 -1.68
N LEU A 254 12.99 0.44 -1.08
CA LEU A 254 14.34 0.09 -0.61
C LEU A 254 14.90 1.04 0.46
N SER A 255 14.05 1.77 1.17
CA SER A 255 14.47 2.70 2.23
C SER A 255 14.39 2.04 3.60
N GLY A 256 15.12 2.59 4.57
CA GLY A 256 15.18 2.08 5.93
C GLY A 256 15.05 3.17 6.99
N ILE A 257 14.48 2.82 8.14
CA ILE A 257 14.44 3.67 9.34
C ILE A 257 15.04 2.87 10.49
N LEU A 258 16.08 3.42 11.15
CA LEU A 258 16.71 2.79 12.32
C LEU A 258 15.76 2.78 13.52
N GLY A 259 16.05 1.90 14.48
CA GLY A 259 15.22 1.70 15.67
C GLY A 259 15.23 2.89 16.64
N HIS A 260 14.17 2.93 17.48
CA HIS A 260 13.98 3.90 18.55
C HIS A 260 13.91 5.37 18.08
N LEU A 261 13.52 5.61 16.83
CA LEU A 261 13.37 6.94 16.27
C LEU A 261 11.94 7.46 16.38
N LYS A 262 11.81 8.78 16.33
CA LYS A 262 10.53 9.48 16.19
C LYS A 262 10.50 10.25 14.88
N ILE A 263 9.48 9.98 14.07
CA ILE A 263 9.25 10.64 12.78
C ILE A 263 7.93 11.41 12.91
N CYS A 264 7.95 12.71 12.66
CA CYS A 264 6.72 13.51 12.73
C CYS A 264 5.75 13.21 11.58
N ASP A 265 4.60 13.87 11.60
CA ASP A 265 3.60 13.81 10.53
C ASP A 265 4.11 14.39 9.20
N ASP A 266 3.50 13.98 8.09
CA ASP A 266 3.63 14.58 6.76
C ASP A 266 5.09 14.59 6.24
N VAL A 267 5.78 13.46 6.38
CA VAL A 267 7.17 13.27 5.91
C VAL A 267 7.17 12.46 4.61
N LEU A 268 7.98 12.90 3.63
CA LEU A 268 8.30 12.14 2.43
C LEU A 268 9.76 11.67 2.49
N ILE A 269 9.98 10.36 2.40
CA ILE A 269 11.32 9.76 2.32
C ILE A 269 11.55 9.24 0.90
N GLY A 270 12.57 9.75 0.24
CA GLY A 270 12.96 9.29 -1.11
C GLY A 270 13.45 7.84 -1.11
N ALA A 271 13.42 7.19 -2.27
CA ALA A 271 13.87 5.81 -2.41
C ALA A 271 15.34 5.62 -2.00
N HIS A 272 15.69 4.41 -1.52
CA HIS A 272 17.04 4.05 -1.05
C HIS A 272 17.62 4.94 0.07
N THR A 273 16.77 5.61 0.84
CA THR A 273 17.18 6.52 1.91
C THR A 273 17.22 5.79 3.25
N LEU A 274 18.30 5.97 4.01
CA LEU A 274 18.40 5.47 5.38
C LEU A 274 18.24 6.63 6.39
N ILE A 275 17.18 6.57 7.21
CA ILE A 275 16.94 7.51 8.30
C ILE A 275 17.65 7.01 9.55
N THR A 276 18.57 7.83 10.08
CA THR A 276 19.43 7.49 11.22
C THR A 276 19.19 8.36 12.45
N LYS A 277 18.29 9.35 12.35
CA LYS A 277 17.97 10.31 13.42
C LYS A 277 16.48 10.65 13.38
N ASN A 278 15.97 11.19 14.51
CA ASN A 278 14.60 11.70 14.57
C ASN A 278 14.34 12.76 13.48
N ILE A 279 13.14 12.75 12.94
CA ILE A 279 12.62 13.78 12.04
C ILE A 279 11.55 14.57 12.80
N ASN A 280 11.82 15.82 13.10
CA ASN A 280 10.93 16.67 13.89
C ASN A 280 10.14 17.69 13.03
N ASN A 281 10.48 17.83 11.76
CA ASN A 281 9.82 18.75 10.83
C ASN A 281 9.30 17.98 9.62
N SER A 282 8.09 18.27 9.18
CA SER A 282 7.54 17.76 7.92
C SER A 282 8.40 18.20 6.73
N GLY A 283 8.36 17.43 5.65
CA GLY A 283 9.11 17.75 4.42
C GLY A 283 9.73 16.52 3.77
N ASP A 284 10.58 16.77 2.78
CA ASP A 284 11.16 15.77 1.90
C ASP A 284 12.60 15.45 2.33
N TYR A 285 12.88 14.16 2.56
CA TYR A 285 14.19 13.65 3.01
C TYR A 285 14.74 12.65 2.00
N VAL A 286 15.94 12.92 1.49
CA VAL A 286 16.61 12.06 0.50
C VAL A 286 18.06 11.82 0.93
N GLY A 287 18.48 10.58 0.98
CA GLY A 287 19.80 10.16 1.49
C GLY A 287 20.63 9.31 0.53
N ILE A 288 20.35 9.36 -0.78
CA ILE A 288 21.09 8.57 -1.78
C ILE A 288 21.61 9.45 -2.91
N MET A 289 22.74 9.06 -3.49
CA MET A 289 23.26 9.67 -4.70
C MET A 289 22.63 9.01 -5.94
N PRO A 290 22.17 9.78 -6.94
CA PRO A 290 21.72 9.24 -8.22
C PRO A 290 22.79 8.37 -8.88
N ALA A 291 22.36 7.40 -9.69
CA ALA A 291 23.27 6.58 -10.48
C ALA A 291 24.12 7.44 -11.42
N GLN A 292 25.38 7.10 -11.55
CA GLN A 292 26.37 7.78 -12.39
C GLN A 292 27.13 6.73 -13.20
N GLU A 293 27.74 7.15 -14.31
CA GLU A 293 28.72 6.30 -14.97
C GLU A 293 29.88 5.96 -14.02
N LYS A 294 30.44 4.75 -14.12
CA LYS A 294 31.50 4.24 -13.23
C LYS A 294 32.64 5.23 -13.03
N LYS A 295 33.06 5.92 -14.08
CA LYS A 295 34.17 6.90 -14.06
C LYS A 295 33.83 8.12 -13.19
N ASP A 296 32.61 8.62 -13.30
CA ASP A 296 32.16 9.80 -12.54
C ASP A 296 31.80 9.44 -11.11
N TRP A 297 31.22 8.25 -10.89
CA TRP A 297 31.00 7.72 -9.55
C TRP A 297 32.32 7.60 -8.76
N ALA A 298 33.39 7.11 -9.40
CA ALA A 298 34.71 7.00 -8.76
C ALA A 298 35.25 8.37 -8.29
N LYS A 299 35.08 9.44 -9.09
CA LYS A 299 35.45 10.80 -8.69
C LYS A 299 34.60 11.32 -7.53
N SER A 300 33.29 11.13 -7.61
CA SER A 300 32.33 11.52 -6.55
C SER A 300 32.64 10.81 -5.23
N SER A 301 32.97 9.52 -5.25
CA SER A 301 33.33 8.72 -4.09
C SER A 301 34.60 9.25 -3.38
N VAL A 302 35.62 9.65 -4.15
CA VAL A 302 36.84 10.27 -3.60
C VAL A 302 36.53 11.60 -2.92
N PHE A 303 35.66 12.42 -3.52
CA PHE A 303 35.23 13.69 -2.92
C PHE A 303 34.52 13.51 -1.58
N ILE A 304 33.58 12.56 -1.50
CA ILE A 304 32.85 12.24 -0.27
C ILE A 304 33.82 11.76 0.83
N LYS A 305 34.76 10.85 0.49
CA LYS A 305 35.76 10.37 1.43
C LYS A 305 36.65 11.47 2.00
N LYS A 306 37.07 12.43 1.17
CA LYS A 306 37.90 13.56 1.61
C LYS A 306 37.15 14.56 2.50
N ARG A 307 35.82 14.70 2.36
CA ARG A 307 35.00 15.61 3.18
C ARG A 307 34.88 15.17 4.63
N ASN A 308 35.04 13.89 4.92
CA ASN A 308 35.00 13.33 6.28
C ASN A 308 36.35 13.35 6.99
N LEU A 309 37.40 13.91 6.40
CA LEU A 309 38.77 14.01 6.96
C LEU A 309 39.11 15.43 7.43
N LYS A 310 38.11 16.31 7.61
CA LYS A 310 38.28 17.64 8.21
C LYS A 310 37.56 17.74 9.54
#